data_c2eeb65f1d4154a5cff710c9d757fd33
#
_entry.id   c2eeb65f1d4154a5cff710c9d757fd33
#
_cell.length_a   1.000
_cell.length_b   1.000
_cell.length_c   1.000
_cell.angle_alpha   90.00
_cell.angle_beta   90.00
_cell.angle_gamma   90.00
#
_symmetry.space_group_name_H-M   'P 1'
#
loop_
_entity.id
_entity.type
_entity.pdbx_description
1 polymer ?
#
loop_
_entity_poly.entity_id
_entity_poly.type
_entity_poly.pdbx_seq_one_letter_code
_entity_poly.pdbx_strand_id
1 'polypeptide(L)'
;QATSVRSEITRTEVERRMVGFARTVLQQADTALGSSTDLMNSARDLVLQAGNATLTASDRASIASEIRSLRDELLTVANTRDGSGAFVFGGQGSRTAPFVETDGAVTYVADPGTQEVGQDVRVSTSLDGHAAFMSVPDGAGGRQSVFDVLDAAVAALSDPAATAADVQAATKAAIDGLDAGLASVSLARSTVGGQLRMIDQVE
;
A
#
# COMPACT_ATOMS: atom_id res chain seq x y z
N GLN A 1 -37.62 24.57 -22.90
CA GLN A 1 -36.93 25.14 -21.71
C GLN A 1 -37.05 24.24 -20.49
N ALA A 2 -38.23 23.70 -20.12
CA ALA A 2 -38.41 22.83 -18.98
C ALA A 2 -37.64 21.50 -19.07
N THR A 3 -37.46 20.97 -20.27
CA THR A 3 -36.74 19.73 -20.52
C THR A 3 -35.22 19.89 -20.40
N SER A 4 -34.69 21.05 -20.80
CA SER A 4 -33.24 21.33 -20.68
C SER A 4 -32.81 21.58 -19.23
N VAL A 5 -33.62 22.28 -18.46
CA VAL A 5 -33.39 22.50 -17.03
C VAL A 5 -33.43 21.18 -16.26
N ARG A 6 -34.36 20.28 -16.61
CA ARG A 6 -34.46 18.96 -15.97
C ARG A 6 -33.26 18.07 -16.29
N SER A 7 -32.75 18.14 -17.52
CA SER A 7 -31.53 17.41 -17.91
C SER A 7 -30.31 17.92 -17.17
N GLU A 8 -30.22 19.22 -16.96
CA GLU A 8 -29.11 19.88 -16.28
C GLU A 8 -29.09 19.52 -14.77
N ILE A 9 -30.27 19.53 -14.12
CA ILE A 9 -30.43 19.11 -12.70
C ILE A 9 -30.02 17.65 -12.54
N THR A 10 -30.49 16.75 -13.42
CA THR A 10 -30.14 15.32 -13.34
C THR A 10 -28.64 15.09 -13.53
N ARG A 11 -28.01 15.86 -14.42
CA ARG A 11 -26.55 15.78 -14.67
C ARG A 11 -25.78 16.20 -13.41
N THR A 12 -26.14 17.32 -12.80
CA THR A 12 -25.50 17.81 -11.56
C THR A 12 -25.66 16.85 -10.41
N GLU A 13 -26.82 16.20 -10.27
CA GLU A 13 -27.04 15.18 -9.21
C GLU A 13 -26.21 13.92 -9.43
N VAL A 14 -25.97 13.50 -10.67
CA VAL A 14 -25.10 12.37 -11.01
C VAL A 14 -23.64 12.71 -10.69
N GLU A 15 -23.21 13.91 -11.09
CA GLU A 15 -21.84 14.38 -10.81
C GLU A 15 -21.58 14.47 -9.31
N ARG A 16 -22.50 15.03 -8.52
CA ARG A 16 -22.37 15.06 -7.06
C ARG A 16 -22.26 13.68 -6.43
N ARG A 17 -23.03 12.71 -6.90
CA ARG A 17 -22.94 11.33 -6.40
C ARG A 17 -21.61 10.69 -6.76
N MET A 18 -21.06 10.93 -7.98
CA MET A 18 -19.75 10.43 -8.38
C MET A 18 -18.63 11.06 -7.57
N VAL A 19 -18.67 12.35 -7.32
CA VAL A 19 -17.71 13.06 -6.46
C VAL A 19 -17.78 12.55 -5.02
N GLY A 20 -18.98 12.37 -4.46
CA GLY A 20 -19.16 11.80 -3.12
C GLY A 20 -18.64 10.37 -2.99
N PHE A 21 -18.86 9.54 -4.01
CA PHE A 21 -18.29 8.18 -4.05
C PHE A 21 -16.76 8.22 -4.11
N ALA A 22 -16.18 9.03 -5.00
CA ALA A 22 -14.74 9.17 -5.12
C ALA A 22 -14.11 9.69 -3.81
N ARG A 23 -14.75 10.63 -3.12
CA ARG A 23 -14.33 11.09 -1.79
C ARG A 23 -14.24 9.92 -0.80
N THR A 24 -15.27 9.09 -0.73
CA THR A 24 -15.29 7.92 0.17
C THR A 24 -14.16 6.96 -0.14
N VAL A 25 -13.92 6.65 -1.41
CA VAL A 25 -12.80 5.78 -1.84
C VAL A 25 -11.45 6.38 -1.45
N LEU A 26 -11.24 7.68 -1.69
CA LEU A 26 -10.00 8.37 -1.34
C LEU A 26 -9.77 8.41 0.18
N GLN A 27 -10.82 8.60 0.99
CA GLN A 27 -10.73 8.53 2.44
C GLN A 27 -10.37 7.12 2.93
N GLN A 28 -10.95 6.08 2.32
CA GLN A 28 -10.58 4.70 2.61
C GLN A 28 -9.13 4.41 2.22
N ALA A 29 -8.69 4.94 1.09
CA ALA A 29 -7.31 4.85 0.65
C ALA A 29 -6.34 5.53 1.63
N ASP A 30 -6.65 6.73 2.10
CA ASP A 30 -5.83 7.42 3.11
C ASP A 30 -5.74 6.62 4.40
N THR A 31 -6.85 6.07 4.85
CA THR A 31 -6.90 5.19 6.04
C THR A 31 -6.03 3.95 5.84
N ALA A 32 -6.16 3.27 4.70
CA ALA A 32 -5.37 2.07 4.39
C ALA A 32 -3.87 2.38 4.27
N LEU A 33 -3.50 3.49 3.64
CA LEU A 33 -2.10 3.95 3.57
C LEU A 33 -1.56 4.35 4.95
N GLY A 34 -2.39 4.94 5.80
CA GLY A 34 -2.07 5.21 7.20
C GLY A 34 -1.77 3.92 7.97
N SER A 35 -2.65 2.93 7.89
CA SER A 35 -2.44 1.61 8.50
C SER A 35 -1.18 0.93 7.95
N SER A 36 -0.92 1.04 6.65
CA SER A 36 0.31 0.52 6.03
C SER A 36 1.56 1.17 6.59
N THR A 37 1.51 2.49 6.83
CA THR A 37 2.60 3.23 7.48
C THR A 37 2.86 2.71 8.88
N ASP A 38 1.82 2.50 9.68
CA ASP A 38 1.95 2.00 11.07
C ASP A 38 2.50 0.58 11.10
N LEU A 39 2.04 -0.31 10.21
CA LEU A 39 2.53 -1.67 10.09
C LEU A 39 4.01 -1.72 9.69
N MET A 40 4.41 -0.91 8.70
CA MET A 40 5.81 -0.83 8.27
C MET A 40 6.72 -0.24 9.35
N ASN A 41 6.27 0.76 10.12
CA ASN A 41 7.00 1.28 11.25
C ASN A 41 7.16 0.22 12.36
N SER A 42 6.10 -0.53 12.67
CA SER A 42 6.18 -1.64 13.63
C SER A 42 7.15 -2.72 13.17
N ALA A 43 7.12 -3.08 11.89
CA ALA A 43 8.09 -4.02 11.32
C ALA A 43 9.53 -3.48 11.40
N ARG A 44 9.73 -2.20 11.13
CA ARG A 44 11.03 -1.53 11.24
C ARG A 44 11.59 -1.57 12.67
N ASP A 45 10.75 -1.34 13.65
CA ASP A 45 11.13 -1.42 15.06
C ASP A 45 11.54 -2.85 15.45
N LEU A 46 10.81 -3.87 14.98
CA LEU A 46 11.18 -5.28 15.18
C LEU A 46 12.50 -5.64 14.50
N VAL A 47 12.72 -5.15 13.27
CA VAL A 47 13.99 -5.34 12.56
C VAL A 47 15.15 -4.71 13.31
N LEU A 48 14.99 -3.50 13.84
CA LEU A 48 15.99 -2.84 14.69
C LEU A 48 16.28 -3.66 15.96
N GLN A 49 15.24 -4.17 16.60
CA GLN A 49 15.40 -5.05 17.76
C GLN A 49 16.17 -6.33 17.40
N ALA A 50 15.87 -6.94 16.25
CA ALA A 50 16.53 -8.16 15.77
C ALA A 50 18.03 -7.97 15.48
N GLY A 51 18.46 -6.75 15.17
CA GLY A 51 19.88 -6.39 15.00
C GLY A 51 20.71 -6.41 16.28
N ASN A 52 20.11 -6.65 17.44
CA ASN A 52 20.84 -6.73 18.70
C ASN A 52 21.67 -8.03 18.76
N ALA A 53 22.99 -7.88 18.83
CA ALA A 53 23.94 -9.00 18.83
C ALA A 53 23.82 -9.95 20.04
N THR A 54 23.07 -9.58 21.09
CA THR A 54 22.86 -10.41 22.27
C THR A 54 21.70 -11.41 22.13
N LEU A 55 20.91 -11.30 21.06
CA LEU A 55 19.77 -12.18 20.81
C LEU A 55 20.20 -13.58 20.39
N THR A 56 19.51 -14.58 20.95
CA THR A 56 19.66 -15.97 20.52
C THR A 56 18.96 -16.21 19.16
N ALA A 57 19.27 -17.33 18.50
CA ALA A 57 18.55 -17.73 17.27
C ALA A 57 17.04 -17.90 17.53
N SER A 58 16.65 -18.38 18.73
CA SER A 58 15.24 -18.51 19.12
C SER A 58 14.55 -17.17 19.27
N ASP A 59 15.23 -16.19 19.86
CA ASP A 59 14.68 -14.82 20.01
C ASP A 59 14.48 -14.17 18.64
N ARG A 60 15.46 -14.31 17.73
CA ARG A 60 15.34 -13.82 16.36
C ARG A 60 14.20 -14.47 15.58
N ALA A 61 14.02 -15.80 15.75
CA ALA A 61 12.91 -16.52 15.10
C ALA A 61 11.54 -16.05 15.63
N SER A 62 11.42 -15.68 16.90
CA SER A 62 10.21 -15.10 17.47
C SER A 62 9.91 -13.74 16.83
N ILE A 63 10.90 -12.86 16.73
CA ILE A 63 10.76 -11.56 16.05
C ILE A 63 10.40 -11.75 14.58
N ALA A 64 11.01 -12.70 13.89
CA ALA A 64 10.67 -13.03 12.50
C ALA A 64 9.20 -13.46 12.34
N SER A 65 8.66 -14.21 13.30
CA SER A 65 7.24 -14.58 13.31
C SER A 65 6.32 -13.37 13.46
N GLU A 66 6.69 -12.40 14.28
CA GLU A 66 5.93 -11.15 14.43
C GLU A 66 5.99 -10.30 13.15
N ILE A 67 7.17 -10.18 12.52
CA ILE A 67 7.32 -9.49 11.23
C ILE A 67 6.44 -10.16 10.16
N ARG A 68 6.39 -11.49 10.13
CA ARG A 68 5.51 -12.23 9.19
C ARG A 68 4.04 -11.89 9.42
N SER A 69 3.60 -11.79 10.66
CA SER A 69 2.22 -11.40 10.98
C SER A 69 1.91 -9.98 10.49
N LEU A 70 2.83 -9.03 10.67
CA LEU A 70 2.67 -7.67 10.15
C LEU A 70 2.65 -7.62 8.61
N ARG A 71 3.47 -8.45 7.96
CA ARG A 71 3.50 -8.61 6.50
C ARG A 71 2.15 -9.12 5.97
N ASP A 72 1.55 -10.11 6.63
CA ASP A 72 0.27 -10.68 6.22
C ASP A 72 -0.87 -9.66 6.44
N GLU A 73 -0.81 -8.89 7.51
CA GLU A 73 -1.74 -7.80 7.76
C GLU A 73 -1.59 -6.69 6.71
N LEU A 74 -0.36 -6.34 6.32
CA LEU A 74 -0.08 -5.38 5.26
C LEU A 74 -0.66 -5.85 3.91
N LEU A 75 -0.57 -7.14 3.57
CA LEU A 75 -1.18 -7.71 2.38
C LEU A 75 -2.72 -7.58 2.43
N THR A 76 -3.32 -7.80 3.58
CA THR A 76 -4.75 -7.60 3.79
C THR A 76 -5.15 -6.14 3.58
N VAL A 77 -4.39 -5.20 4.12
CA VAL A 77 -4.61 -3.75 3.95
C VAL A 77 -4.42 -3.33 2.50
N ALA A 78 -3.41 -3.85 1.80
CA ALA A 78 -3.18 -3.58 0.37
C ALA A 78 -4.33 -4.07 -0.52
N ASN A 79 -5.08 -5.07 -0.07
CA ASN A 79 -6.29 -5.59 -0.73
C ASN A 79 -7.60 -5.02 -0.15
N THR A 80 -7.57 -3.81 0.41
CA THR A 80 -8.78 -3.14 0.93
C THR A 80 -9.79 -2.91 -0.20
N ARG A 81 -11.08 -3.19 0.11
CA ARG A 81 -12.21 -2.97 -0.80
C ARG A 81 -12.97 -1.71 -0.40
N ASP A 82 -13.55 -1.06 -1.40
CA ASP A 82 -14.51 0.01 -1.18
C ASP A 82 -15.93 -0.54 -0.91
N GLY A 83 -16.87 0.37 -0.67
CA GLY A 83 -18.27 0.01 -0.42
C GLY A 83 -18.99 -0.67 -1.59
N SER A 84 -18.44 -0.64 -2.80
CA SER A 84 -18.96 -1.35 -3.99
C SER A 84 -18.34 -2.74 -4.17
N GLY A 85 -17.36 -3.09 -3.35
CA GLY A 85 -16.58 -4.33 -3.44
C GLY A 85 -15.41 -4.27 -4.41
N ALA A 86 -15.12 -3.12 -5.01
CA ALA A 86 -13.92 -2.90 -5.81
C ALA A 86 -12.70 -2.67 -4.91
N PHE A 87 -11.52 -3.02 -5.43
CA PHE A 87 -10.27 -2.85 -4.68
C PHE A 87 -9.74 -1.43 -4.81
N VAL A 88 -9.48 -0.78 -3.68
CA VAL A 88 -9.02 0.60 -3.61
C VAL A 88 -7.69 0.80 -4.34
N PHE A 89 -6.79 -0.19 -4.27
CA PHE A 89 -5.48 -0.17 -4.92
C PHE A 89 -5.44 -0.97 -6.22
N GLY A 90 -6.59 -1.19 -6.82
CA GLY A 90 -6.76 -2.02 -8.02
C GLY A 90 -6.33 -1.35 -9.33
N GLY A 91 -5.73 -0.16 -9.30
CA GLY A 91 -5.28 0.52 -10.51
C GLY A 91 -6.44 0.86 -11.45
N GLN A 92 -6.34 0.48 -12.72
CA GLN A 92 -7.34 0.82 -13.75
C GLN A 92 -8.59 -0.07 -13.73
N GLY A 93 -9.10 -0.43 -12.54
CA GLY A 93 -10.47 -0.96 -12.42
C GLY A 93 -10.60 -2.47 -12.27
N SER A 94 -9.70 -3.12 -11.56
CA SER A 94 -9.85 -4.54 -11.24
C SER A 94 -10.92 -4.80 -10.17
N ARG A 95 -11.74 -5.82 -10.38
CA ARG A 95 -12.62 -6.42 -9.37
C ARG A 95 -12.01 -7.65 -8.71
N THR A 96 -10.84 -8.05 -9.13
CA THR A 96 -10.03 -9.12 -8.53
C THR A 96 -8.97 -8.53 -7.61
N ALA A 97 -8.54 -9.28 -6.60
CA ALA A 97 -7.52 -8.81 -5.67
C ALA A 97 -6.25 -8.42 -6.43
N PRO A 98 -5.78 -7.17 -6.29
CA PRO A 98 -4.62 -6.69 -7.04
C PRO A 98 -3.30 -7.31 -6.56
N PHE A 99 -3.20 -7.65 -5.28
CA PHE A 99 -2.03 -8.29 -4.69
C PHE A 99 -2.35 -9.75 -4.42
N VAL A 100 -1.66 -10.65 -5.13
CA VAL A 100 -1.86 -12.09 -5.03
C VAL A 100 -0.57 -12.75 -4.59
N GLU A 101 -0.67 -13.60 -3.57
CA GLU A 101 0.44 -14.43 -3.12
C GLU A 101 0.44 -15.76 -3.88
N THR A 102 1.56 -16.09 -4.49
CA THR A 102 1.80 -17.36 -5.18
C THR A 102 3.19 -17.84 -4.81
N ASP A 103 3.27 -19.08 -4.30
CA ASP A 103 4.54 -19.71 -3.88
C ASP A 103 5.35 -18.84 -2.89
N GLY A 104 4.67 -18.10 -2.02
CA GLY A 104 5.26 -17.24 -1.01
C GLY A 104 5.70 -15.86 -1.50
N ALA A 105 5.51 -15.55 -2.78
CA ALA A 105 5.80 -14.22 -3.34
C ALA A 105 4.51 -13.45 -3.62
N VAL A 106 4.47 -12.18 -3.28
CA VAL A 106 3.35 -11.29 -3.61
C VAL A 106 3.60 -10.62 -4.95
N THR A 107 2.63 -10.75 -5.85
CA THR A 107 2.64 -10.12 -7.17
C THR A 107 1.46 -9.17 -7.32
N TYR A 108 1.66 -8.10 -8.09
CA TYR A 108 0.61 -7.19 -8.49
C TYR A 108 0.06 -7.62 -9.86
N VAL A 109 -1.21 -8.03 -9.88
CA VAL A 109 -1.85 -8.60 -11.08
C VAL A 109 -2.88 -7.66 -11.72
N ALA A 110 -3.04 -6.46 -11.16
CA ALA A 110 -3.90 -5.42 -11.73
C ALA A 110 -3.10 -4.53 -12.71
N ASP A 111 -3.84 -3.74 -13.52
CA ASP A 111 -3.22 -2.76 -14.41
C ASP A 111 -2.77 -1.54 -13.59
N PRO A 112 -1.48 -1.15 -13.64
CA PRO A 112 -0.99 0.04 -12.94
C PRO A 112 -1.68 1.32 -13.40
N GLY A 113 -1.74 2.31 -12.51
CA GLY A 113 -2.36 3.60 -12.78
C GLY A 113 -3.62 3.83 -11.94
N THR A 114 -4.40 4.83 -12.32
CA THR A 114 -5.64 5.20 -11.62
C THR A 114 -6.82 5.19 -12.59
N GLN A 115 -7.99 4.89 -12.08
CA GLN A 115 -9.23 5.08 -12.80
C GLN A 115 -9.84 6.42 -12.41
N GLU A 116 -10.15 7.25 -13.42
CA GLU A 116 -10.76 8.55 -13.22
C GLU A 116 -12.19 8.56 -13.76
N VAL A 117 -13.07 9.27 -13.05
CA VAL A 117 -14.45 9.52 -13.47
C VAL A 117 -14.74 11.02 -13.45
N GLY A 118 -15.68 11.45 -14.30
CA GLY A 118 -16.09 12.84 -14.43
C GLY A 118 -15.69 13.45 -15.76
N GLN A 119 -16.39 14.51 -16.18
CA GLN A 119 -16.10 15.25 -17.41
C GLN A 119 -15.45 16.59 -17.13
N ASP A 120 -15.99 17.36 -16.22
CA ASP A 120 -15.50 18.69 -15.85
C ASP A 120 -14.54 18.62 -14.66
N VAL A 121 -14.76 17.69 -13.74
CA VAL A 121 -13.86 17.37 -12.63
C VAL A 121 -13.49 15.90 -12.70
N ARG A 122 -12.21 15.60 -12.93
CA ARG A 122 -11.70 14.24 -12.93
C ARG A 122 -11.28 13.83 -11.52
N VAL A 123 -11.87 12.79 -11.00
CA VAL A 123 -11.57 12.25 -9.67
C VAL A 123 -11.21 10.77 -9.79
N SER A 124 -10.21 10.35 -9.04
CA SER A 124 -9.79 8.97 -9.00
C SER A 124 -10.77 8.13 -8.18
N THR A 125 -11.15 6.98 -8.72
CA THR A 125 -11.97 5.96 -8.05
C THR A 125 -11.17 4.72 -7.65
N SER A 126 -9.88 4.72 -7.92
CA SER A 126 -8.91 3.73 -7.48
C SER A 126 -7.52 4.35 -7.46
N LEU A 127 -6.59 3.71 -6.79
CA LEU A 127 -5.20 4.13 -6.68
C LEU A 127 -4.27 3.11 -7.32
N ASP A 128 -3.10 3.58 -7.73
CA ASP A 128 -2.02 2.73 -8.22
C ASP A 128 -1.33 2.02 -7.04
N GLY A 129 -1.79 0.80 -6.74
CA GLY A 129 -1.19 -0.04 -5.71
C GLY A 129 0.23 -0.49 -6.07
N HIS A 130 0.56 -0.61 -7.35
CA HIS A 130 1.91 -0.94 -7.79
C HIS A 130 2.90 0.14 -7.37
N ALA A 131 2.59 1.41 -7.60
CA ALA A 131 3.45 2.53 -7.19
C ALA A 131 3.63 2.59 -5.66
N ALA A 132 2.58 2.27 -4.88
CA ALA A 132 2.63 2.34 -3.42
C ALA A 132 3.45 1.20 -2.78
N PHE A 133 3.31 -0.04 -3.27
CA PHE A 133 3.82 -1.23 -2.56
C PHE A 133 4.85 -2.07 -3.35
N MET A 134 4.93 -1.93 -4.68
CA MET A 134 5.77 -2.76 -5.55
C MET A 134 6.98 -2.04 -6.14
N SER A 135 7.18 -0.78 -5.80
CA SER A 135 8.20 0.08 -6.45
C SER A 135 9.31 0.51 -5.50
N VAL A 136 9.63 -0.34 -4.51
CA VAL A 136 10.75 -0.10 -3.58
C VAL A 136 12.08 -0.36 -4.31
N PRO A 137 13.06 0.57 -4.28
CA PRO A 137 14.40 0.30 -4.81
C PRO A 137 15.05 -0.89 -4.09
N ASP A 138 15.72 -1.77 -4.86
CA ASP A 138 16.42 -2.94 -4.33
C ASP A 138 17.90 -2.68 -3.98
N GLY A 139 18.36 -1.44 -4.19
CA GLY A 139 19.75 -1.04 -3.97
C GLY A 139 20.72 -1.48 -5.08
N ALA A 140 20.29 -2.33 -6.00
CA ALA A 140 21.08 -2.80 -7.14
C ALA A 140 20.67 -2.17 -8.49
N GLY A 141 19.75 -1.19 -8.43
CA GLY A 141 19.20 -0.49 -9.60
C GLY A 141 17.89 -1.09 -10.12
N GLY A 142 17.37 -2.13 -9.47
CA GLY A 142 16.07 -2.73 -9.73
C GLY A 142 15.00 -2.25 -8.74
N ARG A 143 13.86 -2.92 -8.81
CA ARG A 143 12.71 -2.70 -7.93
C ARG A 143 12.27 -4.01 -7.28
N GLN A 144 11.78 -3.91 -6.07
CA GLN A 144 11.19 -5.00 -5.29
C GLN A 144 9.91 -4.52 -4.62
N SER A 145 9.11 -5.43 -4.11
CA SER A 145 7.97 -5.05 -3.29
C SER A 145 8.36 -4.84 -1.83
N VAL A 146 7.54 -4.11 -1.09
CA VAL A 146 7.69 -4.04 0.38
C VAL A 146 7.52 -5.42 1.02
N PHE A 147 6.75 -6.32 0.39
CA PHE A 147 6.56 -7.71 0.83
C PHE A 147 7.85 -8.51 0.68
N ASP A 148 8.59 -8.35 -0.44
CA ASP A 148 9.90 -8.99 -0.64
C ASP A 148 10.90 -8.56 0.42
N VAL A 149 10.88 -7.26 0.80
CA VAL A 149 11.72 -6.73 1.87
C VAL A 149 11.43 -7.43 3.20
N LEU A 150 10.15 -7.58 3.55
CA LEU A 150 9.74 -8.24 4.78
C LEU A 150 10.01 -9.75 4.75
N ASP A 151 9.76 -10.41 3.62
CA ASP A 151 10.00 -11.85 3.43
C ASP A 151 11.50 -12.17 3.52
N ALA A 152 12.37 -11.34 2.94
CA ALA A 152 13.81 -11.47 3.07
C ALA A 152 14.30 -11.30 4.52
N ALA A 153 13.74 -10.34 5.25
CA ALA A 153 14.04 -10.14 6.68
C ALA A 153 13.61 -11.37 7.50
N VAL A 154 12.39 -11.87 7.28
CA VAL A 154 11.87 -13.08 7.95
C VAL A 154 12.76 -14.28 7.67
N ALA A 155 13.16 -14.50 6.43
CA ALA A 155 14.02 -15.62 6.05
C ALA A 155 15.38 -15.56 6.76
N ALA A 156 16.03 -14.40 6.74
CA ALA A 156 17.35 -14.23 7.34
C ALA A 156 17.33 -14.35 8.87
N LEU A 157 16.30 -13.79 9.52
CA LEU A 157 16.16 -13.84 10.99
C LEU A 157 15.73 -15.22 11.50
N SER A 158 15.05 -16.00 10.67
CA SER A 158 14.62 -17.37 11.00
C SER A 158 15.71 -18.40 10.79
N ASP A 159 16.80 -18.06 10.12
CA ASP A 159 17.91 -18.99 9.88
C ASP A 159 18.72 -19.20 11.17
N PRO A 160 18.70 -20.41 11.75
CA PRO A 160 19.47 -20.70 12.96
C PRO A 160 20.99 -20.69 12.72
N ALA A 161 21.44 -20.82 11.48
CA ALA A 161 22.83 -20.82 11.07
C ALA A 161 23.38 -19.44 10.70
N ALA A 162 22.51 -18.40 10.68
CA ALA A 162 22.90 -17.04 10.33
C ALA A 162 23.98 -16.52 11.28
N THR A 163 25.07 -16.02 10.71
CA THR A 163 26.13 -15.36 11.48
C THR A 163 25.69 -13.94 11.91
N ALA A 164 26.40 -13.37 12.87
CA ALA A 164 26.16 -11.97 13.26
C ALA A 164 26.27 -10.98 12.07
N ALA A 165 27.20 -11.26 11.15
CA ALA A 165 27.37 -10.46 9.93
C ALA A 165 26.17 -10.60 8.99
N ASP A 166 25.61 -11.82 8.84
CA ASP A 166 24.42 -12.06 8.02
C ASP A 166 23.21 -11.34 8.58
N VAL A 167 23.00 -11.41 9.91
CA VAL A 167 21.91 -10.70 10.61
C VAL A 167 22.05 -9.19 10.44
N GLN A 168 23.26 -8.64 10.60
CA GLN A 168 23.50 -7.20 10.41
C GLN A 168 23.20 -6.76 8.98
N ALA A 169 23.66 -7.52 7.99
CA ALA A 169 23.42 -7.22 6.57
C ALA A 169 21.92 -7.26 6.25
N ALA A 170 21.21 -8.29 6.72
CA ALA A 170 19.76 -8.44 6.54
C ALA A 170 18.96 -7.33 7.22
N THR A 171 19.33 -6.97 8.46
CA THR A 171 18.71 -5.88 9.21
C THR A 171 18.89 -4.56 8.48
N LYS A 172 20.11 -4.25 8.01
CA LYS A 172 20.36 -3.04 7.25
C LYS A 172 19.53 -2.99 5.96
N ALA A 173 19.53 -4.06 5.18
CA ALA A 173 18.76 -4.15 3.93
C ALA A 173 17.25 -3.98 4.19
N ALA A 174 16.73 -4.59 5.25
CA ALA A 174 15.32 -4.46 5.63
C ALA A 174 14.97 -3.03 6.05
N ILE A 175 15.81 -2.35 6.82
CA ILE A 175 15.60 -0.95 7.22
C ILE A 175 15.61 -0.05 5.98
N ASP A 176 16.62 -0.17 5.12
CA ASP A 176 16.72 0.62 3.90
C ASP A 176 15.49 0.41 2.99
N GLY A 177 15.05 -0.84 2.84
CA GLY A 177 13.86 -1.20 2.07
C GLY A 177 12.55 -0.67 2.68
N LEU A 178 12.39 -0.78 4.00
CA LEU A 178 11.21 -0.25 4.71
C LEU A 178 11.17 1.28 4.66
N ASP A 179 12.31 1.96 4.83
CA ASP A 179 12.36 3.42 4.71
C ASP A 179 11.96 3.88 3.29
N ALA A 180 12.40 3.17 2.25
CA ALA A 180 11.99 3.43 0.87
C ALA A 180 10.50 3.11 0.64
N GLY A 181 9.98 2.03 1.23
CA GLY A 181 8.56 1.68 1.20
C GLY A 181 7.69 2.74 1.89
N LEU A 182 8.11 3.20 3.05
CA LEU A 182 7.46 4.31 3.78
C LEU A 182 7.42 5.59 2.94
N ALA A 183 8.49 5.92 2.22
CA ALA A 183 8.54 7.05 1.30
C ALA A 183 7.52 6.90 0.15
N SER A 184 7.40 5.70 -0.43
CA SER A 184 6.43 5.42 -1.49
C SER A 184 4.99 5.57 -1.01
N VAL A 185 4.66 5.03 0.17
CA VAL A 185 3.33 5.18 0.80
C VAL A 185 3.05 6.64 1.16
N SER A 186 4.03 7.36 1.67
CA SER A 186 3.89 8.79 1.98
C SER A 186 3.58 9.61 0.73
N LEU A 187 4.23 9.30 -0.40
CA LEU A 187 3.94 9.94 -1.68
C LEU A 187 2.51 9.64 -2.15
N ALA A 188 2.07 8.39 -2.03
CA ALA A 188 0.69 8.00 -2.35
C ALA A 188 -0.32 8.76 -1.48
N ARG A 189 -0.08 8.89 -0.17
CA ARG A 189 -0.93 9.67 0.75
C ARG A 189 -0.97 11.15 0.38
N SER A 190 0.16 11.72 0.01
CA SER A 190 0.22 13.11 -0.46
C SER A 190 -0.66 13.33 -1.70
N THR A 191 -0.62 12.40 -2.64
CA THR A 191 -1.47 12.42 -3.85
C THR A 191 -2.95 12.35 -3.47
N VAL A 192 -3.34 11.42 -2.60
CA VAL A 192 -4.71 11.29 -2.09
C VAL A 192 -5.18 12.58 -1.41
N GLY A 193 -4.34 13.14 -0.54
CA GLY A 193 -4.64 14.41 0.14
C GLY A 193 -4.82 15.58 -0.83
N GLY A 194 -4.05 15.61 -1.92
CA GLY A 194 -4.23 16.59 -3.01
C GLY A 194 -5.58 16.45 -3.71
N GLN A 195 -5.97 15.22 -4.02
CA GLN A 195 -7.25 14.94 -4.66
C GLN A 195 -8.45 15.24 -3.74
N LEU A 196 -8.36 14.92 -2.46
CA LEU A 196 -9.42 15.28 -1.48
C LEU A 196 -9.61 16.79 -1.40
N ARG A 197 -8.53 17.57 -1.33
CA ARG A 197 -8.63 19.04 -1.34
C ARG A 197 -9.26 19.58 -2.63
N MET A 198 -8.98 18.96 -3.77
CA MET A 198 -9.59 19.35 -5.05
C MET A 198 -11.11 19.08 -5.05
N ILE A 199 -11.55 17.97 -4.47
CA ILE A 199 -12.97 17.65 -4.28
C ILE A 199 -13.64 18.69 -3.37
N ASP A 200 -13.01 19.07 -2.26
CA ASP A 200 -13.55 20.06 -1.32
C ASP A 200 -13.73 21.47 -1.93
N GLN A 201 -12.99 21.79 -2.99
CA GLN A 201 -13.11 23.08 -3.68
C GLN A 201 -14.25 23.13 -4.70
N VAL A 202 -14.79 21.98 -5.10
CA VAL A 202 -15.82 21.84 -6.15
C VAL A 202 -17.24 21.72 -5.55
N GLU A 203 -17.36 21.38 -4.28
CA GLU A 203 -18.64 21.33 -3.54
C GLU A 203 -19.00 22.70 -2.98
#